data_e27f70ed5ddfd4fba9669abadb33948b
#
_entry.id   e27f70ed5ddfd4fba9669abadb33948b
#
_cell.length_a   1.000
_cell.length_b   1.000
_cell.length_c   1.000
_cell.angle_alpha   90.00
_cell.angle_beta   90.00
_cell.angle_gamma   90.00
#
_symmetry.space_group_name_H-M   'P 1'
#
loop_
_entity.id
_entity.type
_entity.pdbx_description
1 polymer ?
#
loop_
_entity_poly.entity_id
_entity_poly.type
_entity_poly.pdbx_seq_one_letter_code
_entity_poly.pdbx_strand_id
1 'polypeptide(L)'
;MSHVHRTEARRTGRFARRALRLASIAIGFFLLALGPLAAVAGTATANLTVTLTITAGCTITSPTLTFPSTAGTALTAAAVTASTTVSVTCTNTSPYTIGMGQGANYSAGSNRMISGGNYIPYGLFVDAAWTHPWTTGANPTTCTTSNDCSIGTGTGSAQTITIYGNVPIIAVAPTAGTYTDTVVMTVTY
;
A
#
# COMPACT_ATOMS: atom_id res chain seq x y z
N MET A 1 6.50 -32.14 43.38
CA MET A 1 7.19 -33.38 43.80
C MET A 1 8.61 -33.22 43.30
N SER A 2 9.51 -32.72 44.16
CA SER A 2 10.41 -33.51 45.05
C SER A 2 11.63 -34.00 44.28
N HIS A 3 12.86 -33.76 44.57
CA HIS A 3 13.77 -33.46 45.68
C HIS A 3 15.16 -33.28 45.02
N VAL A 4 15.94 -32.25 45.29
CA VAL A 4 16.99 -32.07 46.31
C VAL A 4 17.98 -33.24 46.45
N HIS A 5 19.28 -32.94 46.26
CA HIS A 5 20.43 -33.29 47.12
C HIS A 5 21.72 -32.72 46.48
N ARG A 6 22.36 -31.81 46.98
CA ARG A 6 23.40 -31.49 47.97
C ARG A 6 24.31 -32.65 48.28
N THR A 7 25.61 -32.50 48.05
CA THR A 7 26.66 -32.93 49.03
C THR A 7 27.98 -32.16 48.79
N GLU A 8 28.42 -31.52 49.86
CA GLU A 8 29.75 -31.00 50.12
C GLU A 8 30.74 -32.15 50.36
N ALA A 9 32.03 -31.92 50.14
CA ALA A 9 33.09 -32.54 50.94
C ALA A 9 34.35 -31.67 50.93
N ARG A 10 34.62 -31.06 52.05
CA ARG A 10 35.91 -30.52 52.48
C ARG A 10 36.89 -31.66 52.67
N ARG A 11 38.16 -31.43 52.40
CA ARG A 11 39.24 -31.99 53.22
C ARG A 11 40.49 -31.10 53.20
N THR A 12 40.79 -30.71 54.37
CA THR A 12 42.01 -30.12 54.98
C THR A 12 43.17 -31.08 54.96
N GLY A 13 44.38 -30.55 54.94
CA GLY A 13 45.62 -31.37 55.22
C GLY A 13 46.87 -30.44 55.24
N ARG A 14 47.26 -30.22 56.41
CA ARG A 14 48.34 -29.48 57.02
C ARG A 14 49.73 -30.10 56.81
N PHE A 15 50.75 -29.31 57.19
CA PHE A 15 52.13 -29.59 57.61
C PHE A 15 53.18 -29.74 56.50
N ALA A 16 54.33 -29.16 56.48
CA ALA A 16 55.27 -28.95 57.65
C ALA A 16 56.32 -27.92 57.30
N ARG A 17 56.78 -27.28 58.30
CA ARG A 17 57.93 -26.36 58.44
C ARG A 17 59.28 -27.06 58.25
N ARG A 18 60.28 -26.32 57.82
CA ARG A 18 61.75 -26.34 58.14
C ARG A 18 62.54 -26.15 56.86
N ALA A 19 63.56 -25.35 56.74
CA ALA A 19 64.50 -24.80 57.73
C ALA A 19 65.27 -23.62 57.04
N LEU A 20 65.58 -22.72 57.86
CA LEU A 20 66.53 -21.58 57.78
C LEU A 20 67.91 -22.01 57.28
N ARG A 21 68.52 -21.35 56.31
CA ARG A 21 69.96 -21.06 56.31
C ARG A 21 70.26 -19.77 55.53
N LEU A 22 70.94 -18.89 56.18
CA LEU A 22 71.55 -17.65 55.78
C LEU A 22 72.64 -17.85 54.71
N ALA A 23 72.71 -17.03 53.73
CA ALA A 23 73.91 -16.63 53.06
C ALA A 23 73.73 -15.27 52.38
N SER A 24 74.63 -14.41 52.71
CA SER A 24 74.69 -12.99 52.53
C SER A 24 75.04 -12.54 51.07
N ILE A 25 74.60 -11.32 50.72
CA ILE A 25 75.28 -10.24 49.97
C ILE A 25 75.50 -10.52 48.48
N ALA A 26 74.71 -9.81 47.64
CA ALA A 26 75.26 -8.95 46.55
C ALA A 26 74.19 -7.89 46.21
N ILE A 27 74.47 -6.66 46.60
CA ILE A 27 73.71 -5.49 46.18
C ILE A 27 74.07 -5.24 44.70
N GLY A 28 73.20 -5.66 43.84
CA GLY A 28 73.17 -5.31 42.44
C GLY A 28 72.05 -4.32 42.19
N PHE A 29 72.38 -3.06 42.08
CA PHE A 29 71.46 -1.99 41.68
C PHE A 29 71.01 -2.29 40.24
N PHE A 30 69.90 -3.01 40.03
CA PHE A 30 69.29 -3.11 38.75
C PHE A 30 68.14 -2.09 38.73
N LEU A 31 68.39 -0.89 38.27
CA LEU A 31 67.37 0.08 37.90
C LEU A 31 66.58 -0.52 36.76
N LEU A 32 65.47 -1.18 37.11
CA LEU A 32 64.48 -1.52 36.11
C LEU A 32 63.80 -0.21 35.69
N ALA A 33 64.21 0.31 34.56
CA ALA A 33 63.50 1.39 33.87
C ALA A 33 62.10 0.85 33.48
N LEU A 34 61.08 1.11 34.32
CA LEU A 34 59.69 0.99 33.87
C LEU A 34 59.46 2.14 32.91
N GLY A 35 59.72 1.89 31.61
CA GLY A 35 59.23 2.75 30.57
C GLY A 35 57.69 2.73 30.57
N PRO A 36 57.02 3.86 30.36
CA PRO A 36 55.55 3.85 30.23
C PRO A 36 55.18 2.92 29.07
N LEU A 37 54.49 1.84 29.38
CA LEU A 37 53.78 1.06 28.37
C LEU A 37 52.74 1.99 27.72
N ALA A 38 53.10 2.57 26.59
CA ALA A 38 52.13 3.29 25.78
C ALA A 38 51.04 2.31 25.39
N ALA A 39 49.86 2.46 25.97
CA ALA A 39 48.68 1.73 25.55
C ALA A 39 48.36 2.12 24.09
N VAL A 40 48.64 1.23 23.16
CA VAL A 40 48.23 1.41 21.78
C VAL A 40 46.72 1.29 21.75
N ALA A 41 46.03 2.41 21.51
CA ALA A 41 44.60 2.41 21.30
C ALA A 41 44.29 1.65 20.00
N GLY A 42 43.76 0.46 20.16
CA GLY A 42 43.24 -0.33 19.03
C GLY A 42 41.84 0.16 18.64
N THR A 43 41.58 0.29 17.34
CA THR A 43 40.23 0.53 16.82
C THR A 43 39.69 -0.77 16.29
N ALA A 44 38.42 -1.09 16.66
CA ALA A 44 37.67 -2.18 16.08
C ALA A 44 36.52 -1.59 15.24
N THR A 45 36.35 -2.07 14.02
CA THR A 45 35.27 -1.66 13.12
C THR A 45 34.41 -2.87 12.78
N ALA A 46 33.10 -2.64 12.65
CA ALA A 46 32.14 -3.63 12.20
C ALA A 46 31.20 -2.99 11.19
N ASN A 47 30.73 -3.76 10.24
CA ASN A 47 29.74 -3.31 9.26
C ASN A 47 28.34 -3.54 9.82
N LEU A 48 27.50 -2.50 9.82
CA LEU A 48 26.06 -2.58 10.06
C LEU A 48 25.37 -2.64 8.69
N THR A 49 24.66 -3.72 8.42
CA THR A 49 23.79 -3.81 7.24
C THR A 49 22.42 -3.26 7.60
N VAL A 50 21.98 -2.25 6.85
CA VAL A 50 20.63 -1.67 6.98
C VAL A 50 19.85 -1.99 5.73
N THR A 51 18.67 -2.60 5.89
CA THR A 51 17.79 -2.98 4.78
C THR A 51 16.40 -2.39 4.99
N LEU A 52 15.77 -1.94 3.89
CA LEU A 52 14.38 -1.52 3.81
C LEU A 52 13.79 -2.12 2.54
N THR A 53 12.67 -2.81 2.67
CA THR A 53 11.90 -3.31 1.52
C THR A 53 10.70 -2.41 1.29
N ILE A 54 10.56 -1.89 0.06
CA ILE A 54 9.39 -1.11 -0.36
C ILE A 54 8.56 -2.00 -1.28
N THR A 55 7.28 -2.17 -0.92
CA THR A 55 6.31 -2.91 -1.73
C THR A 55 5.48 -1.94 -2.57
N ALA A 56 4.95 -2.43 -3.69
CA ALA A 56 3.98 -1.67 -4.49
C ALA A 56 2.73 -1.37 -3.66
N GLY A 57 2.12 -0.22 -3.90
CA GLY A 57 0.88 0.20 -3.25
C GLY A 57 0.20 1.29 -4.06
N CYS A 58 -1.14 1.26 -4.11
CA CYS A 58 -1.96 2.27 -4.77
C CYS A 58 -3.09 2.76 -3.86
N THR A 59 -3.46 4.02 -4.04
CA THR A 59 -4.67 4.62 -3.46
C THR A 59 -5.49 5.25 -4.57
N ILE A 60 -6.82 5.25 -4.42
CA ILE A 60 -7.77 5.86 -5.35
C ILE A 60 -8.79 6.69 -4.58
N THR A 61 -9.21 7.83 -5.12
CA THR A 61 -10.27 8.65 -4.53
C THR A 61 -11.65 8.15 -4.97
N SER A 62 -12.68 8.49 -4.19
CA SER A 62 -14.09 8.22 -4.53
C SER A 62 -14.74 9.49 -5.08
N PRO A 63 -14.81 9.68 -6.40
CA PRO A 63 -15.46 10.84 -6.99
C PRO A 63 -16.97 10.67 -7.00
N THR A 64 -17.68 11.79 -7.19
CA THR A 64 -19.10 11.80 -7.55
C THR A 64 -19.24 12.27 -8.98
N LEU A 65 -19.97 11.53 -9.81
CA LEU A 65 -20.40 11.96 -11.14
C LEU A 65 -21.83 12.49 -11.01
N THR A 66 -21.99 13.79 -11.24
CA THR A 66 -23.32 14.45 -11.15
C THR A 66 -23.75 14.93 -12.53
N PHE A 67 -24.85 14.36 -13.04
CA PHE A 67 -25.48 14.89 -14.23
C PHE A 67 -26.23 16.19 -13.92
N PRO A 68 -26.28 17.14 -14.86
CA PRO A 68 -27.04 18.37 -14.65
C PRO A 68 -28.53 18.08 -14.43
N SER A 69 -29.19 18.93 -13.62
CA SER A 69 -30.63 18.85 -13.45
C SER A 69 -31.33 19.03 -14.80
N THR A 70 -32.18 18.06 -15.12
CA THR A 70 -32.77 17.93 -16.44
C THR A 70 -34.28 17.63 -16.29
N ALA A 71 -35.11 18.33 -17.08
CA ALA A 71 -36.51 17.98 -17.15
C ALA A 71 -36.69 16.59 -17.78
N GLY A 72 -37.59 15.76 -17.20
CA GLY A 72 -37.80 14.42 -17.73
C GLY A 72 -38.18 14.39 -19.20
N THR A 73 -38.96 15.39 -19.66
CA THR A 73 -39.33 15.58 -21.09
C THR A 73 -38.13 15.89 -21.98
N ALA A 74 -37.10 16.54 -21.48
CA ALA A 74 -35.88 16.82 -22.25
C ALA A 74 -35.06 15.54 -22.55
N LEU A 75 -35.11 14.54 -21.69
CA LEU A 75 -34.45 13.25 -21.91
C LEU A 75 -35.06 12.44 -23.06
N THR A 76 -36.25 12.77 -23.51
CA THR A 76 -36.85 12.11 -24.71
C THR A 76 -36.38 12.77 -26.03
N ALA A 77 -35.68 13.89 -25.93
CA ALA A 77 -35.18 14.66 -27.09
C ALA A 77 -33.64 14.68 -27.20
N ALA A 78 -32.93 14.68 -26.06
CA ALA A 78 -31.47 14.78 -26.03
C ALA A 78 -30.87 13.92 -24.91
N ALA A 79 -29.70 13.40 -25.18
CA ALA A 79 -28.87 12.74 -24.17
C ALA A 79 -28.30 13.81 -23.21
N VAL A 80 -28.04 13.36 -21.96
CA VAL A 80 -27.42 14.21 -20.92
C VAL A 80 -26.07 13.64 -20.56
N THR A 81 -25.08 14.49 -20.53
CA THR A 81 -23.69 14.11 -20.30
C THR A 81 -23.08 14.82 -19.09
N ALA A 82 -22.12 14.19 -18.47
CA ALA A 82 -21.33 14.75 -17.40
C ALA A 82 -19.94 14.13 -17.40
N SER A 83 -19.01 14.73 -16.68
CA SER A 83 -17.72 14.14 -16.42
C SER A 83 -17.27 14.39 -14.99
N THR A 84 -16.42 13.54 -14.49
CA THR A 84 -15.74 13.71 -13.20
C THR A 84 -14.32 13.22 -13.31
N THR A 85 -13.50 13.51 -12.31
CA THR A 85 -12.12 13.02 -12.23
C THR A 85 -11.91 12.16 -11.01
N VAL A 86 -11.15 11.10 -11.18
CA VAL A 86 -10.62 10.27 -10.11
C VAL A 86 -9.11 10.51 -10.01
N SER A 87 -8.60 10.57 -8.79
CA SER A 87 -7.16 10.65 -8.53
C SER A 87 -6.66 9.29 -8.06
N VAL A 88 -5.62 8.79 -8.70
CA VAL A 88 -4.89 7.57 -8.30
C VAL A 88 -3.45 7.93 -7.96
N THR A 89 -2.93 7.38 -6.86
CA THR A 89 -1.54 7.53 -6.47
C THR A 89 -0.95 6.15 -6.23
N CYS A 90 0.01 5.75 -7.07
CA CYS A 90 0.71 4.48 -6.97
C CYS A 90 2.20 4.69 -6.72
N THR A 91 2.83 3.70 -6.11
CA THR A 91 4.29 3.64 -5.95
C THR A 91 4.97 3.88 -7.30
N ASN A 92 6.06 4.66 -7.29
CA ASN A 92 6.79 4.99 -8.50
C ASN A 92 7.18 3.74 -9.29
N THR A 93 7.03 3.79 -10.62
CA THR A 93 7.27 2.69 -11.58
C THR A 93 6.37 1.45 -11.43
N SER A 94 5.40 1.46 -10.51
CA SER A 94 4.44 0.36 -10.39
C SER A 94 3.39 0.45 -11.50
N PRO A 95 3.23 -0.58 -12.35
CA PRO A 95 2.13 -0.60 -13.32
C PRO A 95 0.80 -0.76 -12.58
N TYR A 96 -0.25 -0.12 -13.09
CA TYR A 96 -1.60 -0.28 -12.54
C TYR A 96 -2.65 -0.26 -13.64
N THR A 97 -3.79 -0.85 -13.33
CA THR A 97 -5.01 -0.77 -14.15
C THR A 97 -6.18 -0.32 -13.27
N ILE A 98 -7.09 0.48 -13.83
CA ILE A 98 -8.35 0.86 -13.17
C ILE A 98 -9.49 0.33 -14.01
N GLY A 99 -10.32 -0.50 -13.39
CA GLY A 99 -11.56 -1.01 -13.96
C GLY A 99 -12.77 -0.54 -13.17
N MET A 100 -13.93 -0.58 -13.80
CA MET A 100 -15.22 -0.31 -13.16
C MET A 100 -16.08 -1.57 -13.17
N GLY A 101 -16.67 -1.86 -12.01
CA GLY A 101 -17.68 -2.91 -11.88
C GLY A 101 -19.05 -2.49 -12.42
N GLN A 102 -19.99 -3.39 -12.33
CA GLN A 102 -21.40 -3.09 -12.58
C GLN A 102 -21.92 -2.16 -11.48
N GLY A 103 -22.83 -1.27 -11.84
CA GLY A 103 -23.59 -0.49 -10.87
C GLY A 103 -24.48 -1.39 -9.99
N ALA A 104 -24.80 -0.92 -8.79
CA ALA A 104 -25.64 -1.65 -7.84
C ALA A 104 -27.02 -2.00 -8.43
N ASN A 105 -27.50 -1.20 -9.40
CA ASN A 105 -28.77 -1.41 -10.09
C ASN A 105 -28.59 -1.93 -11.52
N TYR A 106 -27.44 -2.55 -11.83
CA TYR A 106 -27.20 -3.12 -13.15
C TYR A 106 -28.23 -4.18 -13.53
N SER A 107 -28.77 -4.12 -14.74
CA SER A 107 -29.69 -5.12 -15.26
C SER A 107 -29.77 -5.06 -16.78
N ALA A 108 -30.03 -6.17 -17.39
CA ALA A 108 -30.20 -6.31 -18.83
C ALA A 108 -29.09 -5.70 -19.68
N GLY A 109 -27.84 -5.83 -19.20
CA GLY A 109 -26.66 -5.34 -19.92
C GLY A 109 -26.35 -3.85 -19.73
N SER A 110 -27.03 -3.12 -18.83
CA SER A 110 -26.85 -1.69 -18.63
C SER A 110 -26.80 -1.30 -17.16
N ASN A 111 -25.96 -0.32 -16.83
CA ASN A 111 -26.04 0.38 -15.56
C ASN A 111 -27.30 1.26 -15.53
N ARG A 112 -27.92 1.35 -14.35
CA ARG A 112 -29.14 2.13 -14.18
C ARG A 112 -29.12 2.86 -12.83
N MET A 113 -29.49 4.13 -12.86
CA MET A 113 -29.81 4.86 -11.64
C MET A 113 -31.26 4.57 -11.24
N ILE A 114 -31.55 4.56 -9.94
CA ILE A 114 -32.88 4.29 -9.38
C ILE A 114 -33.42 5.47 -8.59
N SER A 115 -34.74 5.72 -8.69
CA SER A 115 -35.50 6.60 -7.83
C SER A 115 -36.93 6.04 -7.65
N GLY A 116 -37.31 5.69 -6.41
CA GLY A 116 -38.65 5.20 -6.09
C GLY A 116 -39.12 4.00 -6.94
N GLY A 117 -38.20 3.10 -7.35
CA GLY A 117 -38.49 1.97 -8.20
C GLY A 117 -38.48 2.26 -9.73
N ASN A 118 -38.29 3.51 -10.12
CA ASN A 118 -38.06 3.90 -11.52
C ASN A 118 -36.60 3.88 -11.84
N TYR A 119 -36.24 3.55 -13.09
CA TYR A 119 -34.87 3.39 -13.53
C TYR A 119 -34.55 4.25 -14.73
N ILE A 120 -33.33 4.82 -14.73
CA ILE A 120 -32.77 5.53 -15.90
C ILE A 120 -31.44 4.85 -16.25
N PRO A 121 -31.28 4.34 -17.49
CA PRO A 121 -30.01 3.76 -17.94
C PRO A 121 -28.97 4.84 -18.12
N TYR A 122 -27.68 4.47 -17.89
CA TYR A 122 -26.54 5.33 -18.18
C TYR A 122 -25.32 4.51 -18.58
N GLY A 123 -24.39 5.14 -19.29
CA GLY A 123 -23.08 4.58 -19.61
C GLY A 123 -21.96 5.37 -18.97
N LEU A 124 -20.86 4.68 -18.67
CA LEU A 124 -19.59 5.29 -18.28
C LEU A 124 -18.54 4.98 -19.34
N PHE A 125 -17.71 5.98 -19.68
CA PHE A 125 -16.80 5.91 -20.81
C PHE A 125 -15.40 6.45 -20.42
N VAL A 126 -14.37 5.93 -21.08
CA VAL A 126 -12.99 6.39 -20.91
C VAL A 126 -12.71 7.62 -21.78
N ASP A 127 -13.56 7.91 -22.77
CA ASP A 127 -13.37 8.97 -23.75
C ASP A 127 -14.58 9.92 -23.83
N ALA A 128 -14.32 11.17 -24.23
CA ALA A 128 -15.35 12.21 -24.36
C ALA A 128 -16.28 12.00 -25.55
N ALA A 129 -15.93 11.13 -26.48
CA ALA A 129 -16.73 10.78 -27.64
C ALA A 129 -17.75 9.66 -27.34
N TRP A 130 -17.70 9.07 -26.14
CA TRP A 130 -18.55 7.95 -25.67
C TRP A 130 -18.46 6.73 -26.59
N THR A 131 -17.28 6.49 -27.16
CA THR A 131 -17.06 5.35 -28.08
C THR A 131 -16.46 4.14 -27.35
N HIS A 132 -15.81 4.37 -26.21
CA HIS A 132 -15.12 3.37 -25.43
C HIS A 132 -15.74 3.25 -24.03
N PRO A 133 -16.73 2.36 -23.84
CA PRO A 133 -17.34 2.17 -22.53
C PRO A 133 -16.33 1.53 -21.55
N TRP A 134 -16.37 1.95 -20.29
CA TRP A 134 -15.70 1.22 -19.25
C TRP A 134 -16.23 -0.20 -19.19
N THR A 135 -15.32 -1.18 -19.17
CA THR A 135 -15.71 -2.59 -19.04
C THR A 135 -16.44 -2.82 -17.74
N THR A 136 -17.71 -3.20 -17.83
CA THR A 136 -18.58 -3.47 -16.68
C THR A 136 -18.50 -4.94 -16.26
N GLY A 137 -17.32 -5.55 -16.28
CA GLY A 137 -17.12 -6.93 -15.87
C GLY A 137 -17.02 -7.06 -14.34
N ALA A 138 -17.38 -8.22 -13.83
CA ALA A 138 -17.18 -8.56 -12.42
C ALA A 138 -15.69 -8.65 -12.00
N ASN A 139 -14.79 -8.55 -12.96
CA ASN A 139 -13.36 -8.63 -12.72
C ASN A 139 -12.60 -7.56 -13.54
N PRO A 140 -12.27 -6.41 -12.95
CA PRO A 140 -11.50 -5.36 -13.61
C PRO A 140 -10.04 -5.75 -13.91
N THR A 141 -9.59 -6.96 -13.52
CA THR A 141 -8.24 -7.45 -13.78
C THR A 141 -8.00 -7.87 -15.23
N THR A 142 -9.04 -7.93 -16.07
CA THR A 142 -8.93 -8.29 -17.50
C THR A 142 -8.78 -7.09 -18.42
N CYS A 143 -8.46 -5.93 -17.89
CA CYS A 143 -8.14 -4.73 -18.63
C CYS A 143 -6.83 -4.93 -19.41
N THR A 144 -6.93 -5.15 -20.70
CA THR A 144 -5.76 -5.36 -21.57
C THR A 144 -5.52 -4.21 -22.55
N THR A 145 -6.49 -3.33 -22.71
CA THR A 145 -6.43 -2.19 -23.64
C THR A 145 -6.94 -0.91 -22.95
N SER A 146 -6.34 0.21 -23.28
CA SER A 146 -6.77 1.53 -22.79
C SER A 146 -8.15 1.99 -23.31
N ASN A 147 -8.82 1.16 -24.11
CA ASN A 147 -10.13 1.45 -24.66
C ASN A 147 -11.29 1.08 -23.71
N ASP A 148 -11.03 0.16 -22.75
CA ASP A 148 -12.08 -0.36 -21.88
C ASP A 148 -11.83 -0.06 -20.40
N CYS A 149 -10.69 0.56 -20.10
CA CYS A 149 -10.22 0.81 -18.75
C CYS A 149 -9.07 1.81 -18.78
N SER A 150 -8.60 2.27 -17.63
CA SER A 150 -7.38 3.08 -17.55
C SER A 150 -6.17 2.22 -17.20
N ILE A 151 -5.12 2.31 -17.99
CA ILE A 151 -3.82 1.66 -17.76
C ILE A 151 -2.78 2.76 -17.51
N GLY A 152 -1.96 2.60 -16.49
CA GLY A 152 -0.94 3.57 -16.16
C GLY A 152 0.26 2.98 -15.43
N THR A 153 1.22 3.84 -15.18
CA THR A 153 2.39 3.55 -14.34
C THR A 153 2.46 4.60 -13.24
N GLY A 154 2.62 4.14 -12.00
CA GLY A 154 2.75 5.02 -10.84
C GLY A 154 3.93 5.97 -10.95
N THR A 155 3.76 7.18 -10.50
CA THR A 155 4.79 8.22 -10.47
C THR A 155 5.19 8.62 -9.06
N GLY A 156 4.61 7.98 -8.03
CA GLY A 156 4.73 8.41 -6.64
C GLY A 156 3.89 9.65 -6.31
N SER A 157 3.20 10.23 -7.30
CA SER A 157 2.34 11.41 -7.17
C SER A 157 0.94 11.12 -7.69
N ALA A 158 -0.02 11.97 -7.33
CA ALA A 158 -1.40 11.83 -7.79
C ALA A 158 -1.49 12.04 -9.32
N GLN A 159 -2.15 11.09 -9.99
CA GLN A 159 -2.46 11.11 -11.41
C GLN A 159 -3.97 11.19 -11.58
N THR A 160 -4.44 12.06 -12.46
CA THR A 160 -5.87 12.31 -12.67
C THR A 160 -6.37 11.57 -13.90
N ILE A 161 -7.49 10.88 -13.75
CA ILE A 161 -8.18 10.15 -14.81
C ILE A 161 -9.59 10.70 -14.90
N THR A 162 -10.06 11.02 -16.13
CA THR A 162 -11.42 11.51 -16.36
C THR A 162 -12.35 10.36 -16.67
N ILE A 163 -13.52 10.40 -16.06
CA ILE A 163 -14.64 9.49 -16.29
C ILE A 163 -15.74 10.28 -16.96
N TYR A 164 -16.21 9.81 -18.09
CA TYR A 164 -17.30 10.44 -18.85
C TYR A 164 -18.59 9.64 -18.66
N GLY A 165 -19.68 10.32 -18.34
CA GLY A 165 -21.00 9.73 -18.19
C GLY A 165 -21.96 10.20 -19.28
N ASN A 166 -22.82 9.31 -19.72
CA ASN A 166 -23.87 9.59 -20.70
C ASN A 166 -25.18 8.91 -20.25
N VAL A 167 -26.23 9.69 -20.12
CA VAL A 167 -27.61 9.22 -20.05
C VAL A 167 -28.18 9.32 -21.47
N PRO A 168 -28.51 8.20 -22.12
CA PRO A 168 -28.98 8.22 -23.50
C PRO A 168 -30.41 8.80 -23.59
N ILE A 169 -30.84 9.12 -24.80
CA ILE A 169 -32.25 9.43 -25.08
C ILE A 169 -33.10 8.25 -24.68
N ILE A 170 -34.19 8.50 -23.96
CA ILE A 170 -35.16 7.48 -23.51
C ILE A 170 -36.52 7.71 -24.15
N ALA A 171 -37.24 6.61 -24.39
CA ALA A 171 -38.50 6.69 -25.14
C ALA A 171 -39.64 7.35 -24.35
N VAL A 172 -39.60 7.28 -23.03
CA VAL A 172 -40.66 7.78 -22.15
C VAL A 172 -40.06 8.66 -21.08
N ALA A 173 -40.63 9.85 -20.87
CA ALA A 173 -40.14 10.76 -19.83
C ALA A 173 -40.22 10.10 -18.46
N PRO A 174 -39.13 10.10 -17.69
CA PRO A 174 -39.09 9.51 -16.36
C PRO A 174 -39.84 10.38 -15.35
N THR A 175 -40.24 9.76 -14.24
CA THR A 175 -40.84 10.48 -13.12
C THR A 175 -39.80 11.44 -12.50
N ALA A 176 -40.29 12.57 -11.98
CA ALA A 176 -39.42 13.48 -11.23
C ALA A 176 -38.85 12.78 -9.97
N GLY A 177 -37.60 13.02 -9.67
CA GLY A 177 -36.91 12.45 -8.52
C GLY A 177 -35.40 12.54 -8.64
N THR A 178 -34.70 12.22 -7.57
CA THR A 178 -33.23 12.07 -7.57
C THR A 178 -32.91 10.62 -7.87
N TYR A 179 -32.27 10.39 -8.99
CA TYR A 179 -31.83 9.05 -9.43
C TYR A 179 -30.38 8.85 -9.03
N THR A 180 -30.08 7.73 -8.37
CA THR A 180 -28.74 7.40 -7.89
C THR A 180 -28.34 5.97 -8.24
N ASP A 181 -27.07 5.74 -8.39
CA ASP A 181 -26.45 4.40 -8.47
C ASP A 181 -25.06 4.44 -7.84
N THR A 182 -24.50 3.29 -7.55
CA THR A 182 -23.14 3.15 -7.02
C THR A 182 -22.37 2.15 -7.85
N VAL A 183 -21.22 2.58 -8.37
CA VAL A 183 -20.30 1.75 -9.15
C VAL A 183 -18.99 1.60 -8.37
N VAL A 184 -18.51 0.36 -8.25
CA VAL A 184 -17.22 0.09 -7.61
C VAL A 184 -16.10 0.26 -8.64
N MET A 185 -15.11 1.09 -8.30
CA MET A 185 -13.86 1.20 -9.03
C MET A 185 -12.79 0.36 -8.35
N THR A 186 -11.99 -0.37 -9.12
CA THR A 186 -10.91 -1.20 -8.63
C THR A 186 -9.59 -0.82 -9.29
N VAL A 187 -8.57 -0.58 -8.47
CA VAL A 187 -7.18 -0.45 -8.93
C VAL A 187 -6.49 -1.77 -8.69
N THR A 188 -5.87 -2.30 -9.74
CA THR A 188 -5.02 -3.51 -9.68
C THR A 188 -3.57 -3.10 -9.99
N TYR A 189 -2.59 -3.53 -9.16
CA TYR A 189 -1.17 -3.16 -9.24
C TYR A 189 -0.27 -4.29 -8.79
#